data_cfa450f84e83a6d6064b51a64eb8a3dc
#
_entry.id   cfa450f84e83a6d6064b51a64eb8a3dc
#
_cell.length_a   1.000
_cell.length_b   1.000
_cell.length_c   1.000
_cell.angle_alpha   90.00
_cell.angle_beta   90.00
_cell.angle_gamma   90.00
#
_symmetry.space_group_name_H-M   'P 1'
#
loop_
_entity.id
_entity.type
_entity.pdbx_description
1 polymer ?
#
loop_
_entity_poly.entity_id
_entity_poly.type
_entity_poly.pdbx_seq_one_letter_code
_entity_poly.pdbx_strand_id
1 'polypeptide(L)'
;LFRSTDAINMVIGDTKIIAEDLGIFVPEVKELLEETGYPGMKIIEFAFSGDRFNEHLPHMYSPNSVVYGGTHDNETLVGYFKPEARQWWELQYIADYMGVSHQHEVVDKVLKTAYASVASVVIFQAQDILKLDSWARMNTPGTVGNNWRWRMKPGELTQDHINHLSWLVDT
;
A
#
# COMPACT_ATOMS: atom_id res chain seq x y z
N LEU A 1 -8.45 -5.80 24.54
CA LEU A 1 -8.01 -6.16 23.17
C LEU A 1 -7.65 -7.65 23.10
N PHE A 2 -6.70 -8.16 23.91
CA PHE A 2 -6.25 -9.58 23.89
C PHE A 2 -7.40 -10.59 24.03
N ARG A 3 -8.33 -10.40 24.96
CA ARG A 3 -9.49 -11.28 25.11
C ARG A 3 -10.38 -11.35 23.87
N SER A 4 -10.43 -10.28 23.10
CA SER A 4 -11.21 -10.23 21.85
C SER A 4 -10.54 -11.01 20.74
N THR A 5 -9.21 -10.91 20.60
CA THR A 5 -8.44 -11.67 19.60
C THR A 5 -8.44 -13.17 19.90
N ASP A 6 -8.30 -13.56 21.17
CA ASP A 6 -8.43 -14.98 21.58
C ASP A 6 -9.81 -15.53 21.23
N ALA A 7 -10.88 -14.79 21.55
CA ALA A 7 -12.25 -15.20 21.23
C ALA A 7 -12.48 -15.32 19.72
N ILE A 8 -11.92 -14.40 18.92
CA ILE A 8 -11.99 -14.46 17.46
C ILE A 8 -11.28 -15.72 16.97
N ASN A 9 -10.03 -15.95 17.39
CA ASN A 9 -9.25 -17.10 16.96
C ASN A 9 -9.92 -18.44 17.34
N MET A 10 -10.57 -18.51 18.49
CA MET A 10 -11.35 -19.69 18.88
C MET A 10 -12.52 -20.00 17.95
N VAL A 11 -13.11 -18.97 17.33
CA VAL A 11 -14.28 -19.11 16.45
C VAL A 11 -13.88 -19.35 15.00
N ILE A 12 -12.90 -18.60 14.50
CA ILE A 12 -12.53 -18.62 13.08
C ILE A 12 -11.40 -19.63 12.76
N GLY A 13 -10.75 -20.19 13.79
CA GLY A 13 -9.66 -21.15 13.62
C GLY A 13 -8.48 -20.56 12.84
N ASP A 14 -7.98 -21.28 11.83
CA ASP A 14 -6.80 -20.92 11.03
C ASP A 14 -7.06 -19.83 9.97
N THR A 15 -8.17 -19.08 10.08
CA THR A 15 -8.48 -18.00 9.13
C THR A 15 -7.42 -16.91 9.20
N LYS A 16 -6.93 -16.48 8.03
CA LYS A 16 -5.92 -15.42 7.94
C LYS A 16 -6.54 -14.07 8.25
N ILE A 17 -5.94 -13.34 9.20
CA ILE A 17 -6.33 -11.99 9.59
C ILE A 17 -5.19 -11.04 9.24
N ILE A 18 -5.51 -9.90 8.66
CA ILE A 18 -4.61 -8.76 8.50
C ILE A 18 -5.08 -7.69 9.48
N ALA A 19 -4.17 -7.21 10.33
CA ALA A 19 -4.50 -6.16 11.28
C ALA A 19 -4.25 -4.78 10.64
N GLU A 20 -5.27 -3.93 10.69
CA GLU A 20 -5.09 -2.53 10.33
C GLU A 20 -4.49 -1.77 11.53
N ASP A 21 -3.23 -1.36 11.39
CA ASP A 21 -2.42 -0.66 12.39
C ASP A 21 -2.03 0.76 11.94
N LEU A 22 -2.86 1.37 11.08
CA LEU A 22 -2.57 2.66 10.41
C LEU A 22 -2.92 3.91 11.23
N GLY A 23 -3.39 3.74 12.45
CA GLY A 23 -3.80 4.84 13.32
C GLY A 23 -2.66 5.53 14.05
N ILE A 24 -3.00 6.20 15.16
CA ILE A 24 -2.01 6.78 16.06
C ILE A 24 -1.20 5.64 16.67
N PHE A 25 0.12 5.70 16.47
CA PHE A 25 1.03 4.71 17.03
C PHE A 25 0.99 4.77 18.57
N VAL A 26 0.61 3.65 19.18
CA VAL A 26 0.74 3.41 20.62
C VAL A 26 1.45 2.08 20.83
N PRO A 27 2.36 1.97 21.81
CA PRO A 27 3.16 0.75 22.05
C PRO A 27 2.32 -0.52 22.17
N GLU A 28 1.13 -0.41 22.76
CA GLU A 28 0.20 -1.52 23.00
C GLU A 28 -0.33 -2.15 21.70
N VAL A 29 -0.41 -1.39 20.60
CA VAL A 29 -0.77 -1.94 19.29
C VAL A 29 0.32 -2.84 18.76
N LYS A 30 1.59 -2.44 18.92
CA LYS A 30 2.73 -3.25 18.52
C LYS A 30 2.82 -4.54 19.35
N GLU A 31 2.65 -4.46 20.66
CA GLU A 31 2.60 -5.62 21.54
C GLU A 31 1.47 -6.59 21.11
N LEU A 32 0.29 -6.06 20.78
CA LEU A 32 -0.84 -6.87 20.30
C LEU A 32 -0.52 -7.60 19.00
N LEU A 33 0.13 -6.93 18.04
CA LEU A 33 0.54 -7.56 16.78
C LEU A 33 1.59 -8.66 17.02
N GLU A 34 2.57 -8.40 17.89
CA GLU A 34 3.59 -9.38 18.24
C GLU A 34 2.97 -10.62 18.94
N GLU A 35 2.04 -10.43 19.88
CA GLU A 35 1.39 -11.54 20.61
C GLU A 35 0.42 -12.32 19.73
N THR A 36 -0.35 -11.66 18.87
CA THR A 36 -1.31 -12.34 17.98
C THR A 36 -0.67 -12.97 16.76
N GLY A 37 0.53 -12.50 16.35
CA GLY A 37 1.18 -12.90 15.13
C GLY A 37 0.46 -12.41 13.86
N TYR A 38 -0.50 -11.50 13.97
CA TYR A 38 -1.19 -10.95 12.81
C TYR A 38 -0.25 -10.02 12.04
N PRO A 39 -0.18 -10.14 10.70
CA PRO A 39 0.56 -9.17 9.88
C PRO A 39 -0.10 -7.81 9.95
N GLY A 40 0.71 -6.79 10.21
CA GLY A 40 0.32 -5.38 10.09
C GLY A 40 0.43 -4.87 8.64
N MET A 41 -0.02 -3.66 8.42
CA MET A 41 -0.06 -3.03 7.09
C MET A 41 1.12 -2.08 6.88
N LYS A 42 1.68 -2.10 5.68
CA LYS A 42 2.69 -1.15 5.21
C LYS A 42 2.17 -0.43 3.97
N ILE A 43 2.06 0.89 4.06
CA ILE A 43 1.47 1.73 3.01
C ILE A 43 2.57 2.57 2.37
N ILE A 44 2.85 2.34 1.09
CA ILE A 44 3.94 3.03 0.38
C ILE A 44 3.70 4.54 0.30
N GLU A 45 2.45 4.98 0.16
CA GLU A 45 2.12 6.41 0.19
C GLU A 45 2.52 7.10 1.51
N PHE A 46 2.65 6.38 2.62
CA PHE A 46 3.07 6.95 3.91
C PHE A 46 4.59 6.97 4.10
N ALA A 47 5.34 6.33 3.19
CA ALA A 47 6.78 6.13 3.34
C ALA A 47 7.61 7.42 3.25
N PHE A 48 7.18 8.38 2.42
CA PHE A 48 8.04 9.47 1.94
C PHE A 48 7.88 10.77 2.73
N SER A 49 7.78 10.68 4.05
CA SER A 49 7.70 11.84 4.97
C SER A 49 9.04 12.55 5.24
N GLY A 50 10.14 12.04 4.68
CA GLY A 50 11.50 12.53 4.96
C GLY A 50 12.18 11.88 6.17
N ASP A 51 11.47 11.10 6.97
CA ASP A 51 12.04 10.31 8.04
C ASP A 51 12.64 9.00 7.51
N ARG A 52 13.94 8.83 7.62
CA ARG A 52 14.66 7.61 7.17
C ARG A 52 14.32 6.34 7.99
N PHE A 53 13.70 6.50 9.14
CA PHE A 53 13.26 5.40 10.00
C PHE A 53 11.75 5.15 9.91
N ASN A 54 11.08 5.80 8.95
CA ASN A 54 9.66 5.58 8.71
C ASN A 54 9.40 4.09 8.42
N GLU A 55 8.57 3.47 9.23
CA GLU A 55 8.27 2.03 9.14
C GLU A 55 7.58 1.60 7.85
N HIS A 56 7.03 2.56 7.09
CA HIS A 56 6.44 2.33 5.76
C HIS A 56 7.47 2.34 4.63
N LEU A 57 8.75 2.62 4.91
CA LEU A 57 9.82 2.50 3.92
C LEU A 57 10.13 1.02 3.64
N PRO A 58 10.22 0.59 2.37
CA PRO A 58 10.41 -0.83 2.02
C PRO A 58 11.57 -1.54 2.71
N HIS A 59 12.66 -0.86 3.00
CA HIS A 59 13.80 -1.45 3.72
C HIS A 59 13.56 -1.66 5.23
N MET A 60 12.46 -1.11 5.77
CA MET A 60 12.06 -1.26 7.17
C MET A 60 11.01 -2.38 7.39
N TYR A 61 10.56 -3.03 6.33
CA TYR A 61 9.52 -4.05 6.44
C TYR A 61 10.00 -5.29 7.20
N SER A 62 9.05 -5.97 7.84
CA SER A 62 9.23 -7.32 8.37
C SER A 62 8.59 -8.34 7.42
N PRO A 63 9.04 -9.61 7.44
CA PRO A 63 8.38 -10.66 6.66
C PRO A 63 6.90 -10.83 6.99
N ASN A 64 6.53 -10.67 8.27
CA ASN A 64 5.12 -10.74 8.71
C ASN A 64 4.42 -9.40 8.51
N SER A 65 4.30 -8.95 7.27
CA SER A 65 3.59 -7.73 6.91
C SER A 65 2.88 -7.86 5.57
N VAL A 66 1.89 -7.01 5.35
CA VAL A 66 1.17 -6.85 4.10
C VAL A 66 1.43 -5.46 3.54
N VAL A 67 1.97 -5.38 2.33
CA VAL A 67 2.30 -4.12 1.66
C VAL A 67 1.17 -3.69 0.72
N TYR A 68 0.84 -2.43 0.79
CA TYR A 68 -0.11 -1.76 -0.10
C TYR A 68 0.57 -0.56 -0.78
N GLY A 69 0.19 -0.23 -2.01
CA GLY A 69 0.50 1.06 -2.61
C GLY A 69 -0.16 2.18 -1.81
N GLY A 70 -1.46 2.15 -1.77
CA GLY A 70 -2.37 2.90 -0.92
C GLY A 70 -3.60 2.06 -0.61
N THR A 71 -4.43 2.48 0.35
CA THR A 71 -5.73 1.86 0.66
C THR A 71 -6.85 2.54 -0.13
N HIS A 72 -8.09 2.09 0.06
CA HIS A 72 -9.27 2.75 -0.52
C HIS A 72 -9.43 4.22 -0.08
N ASP A 73 -8.83 4.61 1.04
CA ASP A 73 -8.86 5.98 1.59
C ASP A 73 -7.72 6.86 1.06
N ASN A 74 -6.75 6.26 0.40
CA ASN A 74 -5.62 6.96 -0.17
C ASN A 74 -5.89 7.45 -1.61
N GLU A 75 -4.94 8.16 -2.17
CA GLU A 75 -4.94 8.55 -3.58
C GLU A 75 -4.60 7.32 -4.46
N THR A 76 -4.76 7.42 -5.77
CA THR A 76 -4.09 6.47 -6.68
C THR A 76 -2.60 6.78 -6.73
N LEU A 77 -1.75 5.79 -7.00
CA LEU A 77 -0.30 6.04 -7.09
C LEU A 77 0.04 7.11 -8.14
N VAL A 78 -0.66 7.14 -9.27
CA VAL A 78 -0.48 8.21 -10.27
C VAL A 78 -0.80 9.58 -9.69
N GLY A 79 -1.94 9.70 -8.99
CA GLY A 79 -2.34 10.96 -8.35
C GLY A 79 -1.40 11.36 -7.20
N TYR A 80 -0.98 10.41 -6.39
CA TYR A 80 -0.09 10.63 -5.25
C TYR A 80 1.28 11.16 -5.66
N PHE A 81 1.88 10.62 -6.72
CA PHE A 81 3.22 11.01 -7.18
C PHE A 81 3.23 12.19 -8.16
N LYS A 82 2.10 12.86 -8.38
CA LYS A 82 2.06 14.06 -9.23
C LYS A 82 2.91 15.21 -8.66
N PRO A 83 3.67 15.91 -9.51
CA PRO A 83 4.46 17.06 -9.08
C PRO A 83 3.63 18.15 -8.39
N GLU A 84 2.40 18.36 -8.83
CA GLU A 84 1.48 19.36 -8.27
C GLU A 84 0.97 18.99 -6.88
N ALA A 85 1.01 17.69 -6.52
CA ALA A 85 0.53 17.17 -5.24
C ALA A 85 1.62 17.15 -4.16
N ARG A 86 2.89 17.41 -4.51
CA ARG A 86 4.05 17.21 -3.65
C ARG A 86 4.99 18.40 -3.63
N GLN A 87 5.75 18.50 -2.53
CA GLN A 87 6.87 19.43 -2.46
C GLN A 87 8.05 18.88 -3.29
N TRP A 88 8.86 19.78 -3.87
CA TRP A 88 9.99 19.38 -4.70
C TRP A 88 11.00 18.45 -3.99
N TRP A 89 11.21 18.62 -2.69
CA TRP A 89 12.12 17.79 -1.91
C TRP A 89 11.57 16.37 -1.66
N GLU A 90 10.25 16.22 -1.57
CA GLU A 90 9.61 14.91 -1.49
C GLU A 90 9.81 14.14 -2.80
N LEU A 91 9.60 14.81 -3.94
CA LEU A 91 9.82 14.22 -5.26
C LEU A 91 11.28 13.80 -5.46
N GLN A 92 12.23 14.63 -5.01
CA GLN A 92 13.65 14.31 -5.08
C GLN A 92 13.96 13.09 -4.19
N TYR A 93 13.46 13.06 -2.97
CA TYR A 93 13.64 11.92 -2.05
C TYR A 93 13.06 10.63 -2.64
N ILE A 94 11.86 10.68 -3.22
CA ILE A 94 11.23 9.54 -3.91
C ILE A 94 12.09 9.09 -5.09
N ALA A 95 12.53 10.03 -5.93
CA ALA A 95 13.37 9.73 -7.09
C ALA A 95 14.67 9.04 -6.70
N ASP A 96 15.36 9.57 -5.69
CA ASP A 96 16.61 9.00 -5.19
C ASP A 96 16.39 7.63 -4.55
N TYR A 97 15.35 7.48 -3.74
CA TYR A 97 15.04 6.21 -3.07
C TYR A 97 14.63 5.11 -4.06
N MET A 98 13.79 5.43 -5.04
CA MET A 98 13.28 4.48 -6.03
C MET A 98 14.25 4.27 -7.22
N GLY A 99 15.26 5.12 -7.37
CA GLY A 99 16.17 5.07 -8.51
C GLY A 99 15.44 5.36 -9.81
N VAL A 100 14.56 6.39 -9.83
CA VAL A 100 13.84 6.83 -11.04
C VAL A 100 14.38 8.13 -11.57
N SER A 101 14.41 8.26 -12.89
CA SER A 101 14.83 9.49 -13.57
C SER A 101 13.65 10.28 -14.13
N HIS A 102 12.49 9.62 -14.31
CA HIS A 102 11.32 10.22 -14.92
C HIS A 102 10.05 9.89 -14.15
N GLN A 103 9.17 10.88 -14.02
CA GLN A 103 7.90 10.76 -13.27
C GLN A 103 7.03 9.57 -13.69
N HIS A 104 6.98 9.26 -14.97
CA HIS A 104 6.15 8.15 -15.48
C HIS A 104 6.64 6.76 -15.08
N GLU A 105 7.88 6.64 -14.57
CA GLU A 105 8.47 5.38 -14.11
C GLU A 105 8.10 5.06 -12.65
N VAL A 106 7.65 6.07 -11.88
CA VAL A 106 7.50 5.96 -10.43
C VAL A 106 6.53 4.83 -10.05
N VAL A 107 5.38 4.74 -10.70
CA VAL A 107 4.38 3.70 -10.39
C VAL A 107 4.95 2.30 -10.61
N ASP A 108 5.60 2.04 -11.74
CA ASP A 108 6.22 0.73 -12.02
C ASP A 108 7.33 0.40 -11.02
N LYS A 109 8.09 1.41 -10.59
CA LYS A 109 9.12 1.23 -9.56
C LYS A 109 8.53 0.94 -8.18
N VAL A 110 7.42 1.57 -7.83
CA VAL A 110 6.67 1.28 -6.61
C VAL A 110 6.19 -0.17 -6.61
N LEU A 111 5.53 -0.60 -7.69
CA LEU A 111 5.09 -1.98 -7.85
C LEU A 111 6.28 -2.95 -7.69
N LYS A 112 7.35 -2.72 -8.43
CA LYS A 112 8.55 -3.56 -8.37
C LYS A 112 9.18 -3.59 -6.97
N THR A 113 9.30 -2.44 -6.32
CA THR A 113 9.88 -2.33 -4.97
C THR A 113 9.05 -3.09 -3.94
N ALA A 114 7.71 -3.02 -4.03
CA ALA A 114 6.81 -3.76 -3.15
C ALA A 114 6.97 -5.28 -3.34
N TYR A 115 6.97 -5.77 -4.58
CA TYR A 115 7.17 -7.21 -4.86
C TYR A 115 8.57 -7.71 -4.51
N ALA A 116 9.59 -6.88 -4.63
CA ALA A 116 10.96 -7.22 -4.23
C ALA A 116 11.22 -7.10 -2.71
N SER A 117 10.24 -6.66 -1.93
CA SER A 117 10.37 -6.51 -0.48
C SER A 117 10.32 -7.86 0.24
N VAL A 118 10.65 -7.85 1.54
CA VAL A 118 10.57 -9.05 2.39
C VAL A 118 9.15 -9.39 2.86
N ALA A 119 8.17 -8.53 2.57
CA ALA A 119 6.78 -8.72 3.01
C ALA A 119 6.17 -9.99 2.40
N SER A 120 5.36 -10.71 3.19
CA SER A 120 4.75 -11.97 2.75
C SER A 120 3.59 -11.79 1.76
N VAL A 121 2.96 -10.62 1.75
CA VAL A 121 1.82 -10.31 0.87
C VAL A 121 1.94 -8.91 0.32
N VAL A 122 1.61 -8.74 -0.95
CA VAL A 122 1.53 -7.44 -1.64
C VAL A 122 0.14 -7.28 -2.23
N ILE A 123 -0.50 -6.17 -1.95
CA ILE A 123 -1.85 -5.85 -2.45
C ILE A 123 -1.84 -4.46 -3.10
N PHE A 124 -2.22 -4.39 -4.37
CA PHE A 124 -2.41 -3.13 -5.07
C PHE A 124 -3.86 -2.92 -5.49
N GLN A 125 -4.27 -1.67 -5.53
CA GLN A 125 -5.54 -1.28 -6.11
C GLN A 125 -5.52 -1.53 -7.63
N ALA A 126 -6.65 -1.94 -8.20
CA ALA A 126 -6.76 -2.09 -9.66
C ALA A 126 -6.44 -0.78 -10.40
N GLN A 127 -6.77 0.36 -9.78
CA GLN A 127 -6.45 1.69 -10.31
C GLN A 127 -4.95 1.90 -10.52
N ASP A 128 -4.13 1.37 -9.63
CA ASP A 128 -2.66 1.49 -9.70
C ASP A 128 -2.09 0.60 -10.80
N ILE A 129 -2.62 -0.61 -10.94
CA ILE A 129 -2.24 -1.51 -12.04
C ILE A 129 -2.61 -0.92 -13.41
N LEU A 130 -3.78 -0.27 -13.49
CA LEU A 130 -4.27 0.40 -14.69
C LEU A 130 -3.66 1.81 -14.88
N LYS A 131 -2.81 2.27 -13.94
CA LYS A 131 -2.18 3.60 -13.93
C LYS A 131 -3.20 4.74 -14.08
N LEU A 132 -4.31 4.63 -13.37
CA LEU A 132 -5.36 5.63 -13.39
C LEU A 132 -5.05 6.77 -12.43
N ASP A 133 -5.48 7.96 -12.84
CA ASP A 133 -5.31 9.20 -12.08
C ASP A 133 -6.35 9.37 -10.97
N SER A 134 -6.24 10.42 -10.18
CA SER A 134 -7.08 10.85 -9.04
C SER A 134 -8.59 10.74 -9.27
N TRP A 135 -9.06 10.87 -10.52
CA TRP A 135 -10.48 10.68 -10.84
C TRP A 135 -11.00 9.28 -10.53
N ALA A 136 -10.11 8.28 -10.48
CA ALA A 136 -10.43 6.90 -10.15
C ALA A 136 -10.31 6.58 -8.65
N ARG A 137 -9.94 7.55 -7.81
CA ARG A 137 -9.86 7.39 -6.36
C ARG A 137 -11.16 6.85 -5.79
N MET A 138 -11.07 5.88 -4.88
CA MET A 138 -12.25 5.20 -4.35
C MET A 138 -12.95 6.04 -3.29
N ASN A 139 -12.21 6.55 -2.32
CA ASN A 139 -12.75 7.32 -1.21
C ASN A 139 -11.84 8.49 -0.81
N THR A 140 -12.45 9.61 -0.44
CA THR A 140 -11.77 10.75 0.17
C THR A 140 -12.36 10.95 1.56
N PRO A 141 -11.63 10.56 2.64
CA PRO A 141 -12.12 10.65 4.01
C PRO A 141 -12.60 12.04 4.37
N GLY A 142 -13.66 12.13 5.17
CA GLY A 142 -14.25 13.41 5.60
C GLY A 142 -15.07 14.14 4.54
N THR A 143 -15.30 13.54 3.37
CA THR A 143 -16.12 14.14 2.30
C THR A 143 -17.41 13.36 2.05
N VAL A 144 -18.39 14.07 1.46
CA VAL A 144 -19.67 13.50 1.04
C VAL A 144 -19.80 13.69 -0.48
N GLY A 145 -20.29 12.66 -1.19
CA GLY A 145 -20.62 12.79 -2.61
C GLY A 145 -20.07 11.67 -3.50
N ASN A 146 -18.95 11.87 -4.16
CA ASN A 146 -18.50 10.99 -5.24
C ASN A 146 -17.70 9.75 -4.79
N ASN A 147 -17.66 9.44 -3.50
CA ASN A 147 -16.94 8.29 -2.96
C ASN A 147 -17.61 6.96 -3.37
N TRP A 148 -16.80 5.89 -3.50
CA TRP A 148 -17.24 4.52 -3.75
C TRP A 148 -17.93 4.30 -5.11
N ARG A 149 -17.68 5.17 -6.10
CA ARG A 149 -18.36 5.13 -7.41
C ARG A 149 -17.55 4.51 -8.53
N TRP A 150 -16.22 4.59 -8.45
CA TRP A 150 -15.38 4.02 -9.49
C TRP A 150 -15.65 2.52 -9.66
N ARG A 151 -15.70 2.07 -10.90
CA ARG A 151 -15.80 0.65 -11.25
C ARG A 151 -14.96 0.39 -12.49
N MET A 152 -14.15 -0.68 -12.41
CA MET A 152 -13.43 -1.18 -13.58
C MET A 152 -14.42 -1.72 -14.62
N LYS A 153 -14.23 -1.37 -15.87
CA LYS A 153 -15.06 -1.85 -16.98
C LYS A 153 -14.53 -3.19 -17.49
N PRO A 154 -15.39 -4.03 -18.07
CA PRO A 154 -14.96 -5.25 -18.74
C PRO A 154 -13.89 -4.96 -19.80
N GLY A 155 -12.77 -5.69 -19.75
CA GLY A 155 -11.67 -5.57 -20.72
C GLY A 155 -10.64 -4.48 -20.42
N GLU A 156 -10.79 -3.65 -19.37
CA GLU A 156 -9.75 -2.69 -18.97
C GLU A 156 -8.50 -3.40 -18.44
N LEU A 157 -8.65 -4.51 -17.70
CA LEU A 157 -7.53 -5.35 -17.32
C LEU A 157 -7.21 -6.29 -18.50
N THR A 158 -6.16 -5.96 -19.23
CA THR A 158 -5.72 -6.67 -20.42
C THR A 158 -4.72 -7.77 -20.13
N GLN A 159 -4.42 -8.60 -21.12
CA GLN A 159 -3.37 -9.63 -21.01
C GLN A 159 -1.99 -9.01 -20.72
N ASP A 160 -1.72 -7.79 -21.20
CA ASP A 160 -0.45 -7.11 -20.92
C ASP A 160 -0.30 -6.75 -19.45
N HIS A 161 -1.38 -6.31 -18.77
CA HIS A 161 -1.38 -6.10 -17.32
C HIS A 161 -1.12 -7.40 -16.56
N ILE A 162 -1.75 -8.50 -16.99
CA ILE A 162 -1.55 -9.83 -16.38
C ILE A 162 -0.11 -10.29 -16.55
N ASN A 163 0.45 -10.17 -17.74
CA ASN A 163 1.83 -10.54 -18.04
C ASN A 163 2.81 -9.70 -17.21
N HIS A 164 2.55 -8.39 -17.07
CA HIS A 164 3.38 -7.51 -16.25
C HIS A 164 3.35 -7.91 -14.76
N LEU A 165 2.17 -8.21 -14.21
CA LEU A 165 2.04 -8.68 -12.83
C LEU A 165 2.74 -10.02 -12.62
N SER A 166 2.57 -10.99 -13.53
CA SER A 166 3.31 -12.26 -13.50
C SER A 166 4.81 -12.04 -13.46
N TRP A 167 5.31 -11.18 -14.35
CA TRP A 167 6.74 -10.85 -14.35
C TRP A 167 7.22 -10.24 -13.03
N LEU A 168 6.43 -9.37 -12.40
CA LEU A 168 6.76 -8.79 -11.09
C LEU A 168 6.82 -9.84 -9.97
N VAL A 169 5.97 -10.85 -10.02
CA VAL A 169 5.94 -11.96 -9.04
C VAL A 169 7.14 -12.90 -9.22
N ASP A 170 7.57 -13.10 -10.46
CA ASP A 170 8.66 -14.03 -10.81
C ASP A 170 10.07 -13.41 -10.69
N THR A 171 10.16 -12.09 -10.41
CA THR A 171 11.45 -11.35 -10.34
C THR A 171 11.90 -11.13 -8.92
#